data_8d41fa2dbc2966ae4d843cfddafb3cdb
#
_entry.id   8d41fa2dbc2966ae4d843cfddafb3cdb
#
_cell.length_a   1.000
_cell.length_b   1.000
_cell.length_c   1.000
_cell.angle_alpha   90.00
_cell.angle_beta   90.00
_cell.angle_gamma   90.00
#
_symmetry.space_group_name_H-M   'P 1'
#
loop_
_entity.id
_entity.type
_entity.pdbx_description
1 polymer ?
#
loop_
_entity_poly.entity_id
_entity_poly.type
_entity_poly.pdbx_seq_one_letter_code
_entity_poly.pdbx_strand_id
1 'polypeptide(L)' 'MNATTAIPASAPVAIDWDEAFCSEGANCFRFGLDGSGRAYIGSTLSPDAYVSDSVEALRALISAVKAGAADHLL' A
#
# COMPACT_ATOMS: atom_id res chain seq x y z
N MET A 1 22.06 5.39 22.42
CA MET A 1 21.75 5.40 21.88
C MET A 1 21.44 5.29 21.20
N ASN A 2 20.93 5.35 20.88
CA ASN A 2 20.49 5.29 20.11
C ASN A 2 20.04 5.19 19.34
N ALA A 3 20.05 5.30 19.21
CA ALA A 3 19.73 5.20 18.35
C ALA A 3 19.14 5.23 17.79
N THR A 4 18.87 5.34 17.74
CA THR A 4 18.32 5.33 17.14
C THR A 4 17.96 5.54 16.45
N THR A 5 17.93 5.56 16.40
CA THR A 5 17.57 5.67 15.67
C THR A 5 17.22 6.06 14.95
N ALA A 6 17.38 6.27 14.85
CA ALA A 6 16.96 6.84 14.10
C ALA A 6 16.41 6.75 13.11
N ILE A 7 15.86 6.86 13.11
CA ILE A 7 15.28 6.57 12.27
C ILE A 7 14.87 7.21 11.39
N PRO A 8 15.17 7.03 10.64
CA PRO A 8 14.76 7.49 9.43
C PRO A 8 13.35 7.78 9.34
N ALA A 9 12.74 7.75 10.40
CA ALA A 9 11.37 8.14 10.40
C ALA A 9 11.20 9.51 9.84
N SER A 10 12.21 10.31 9.85
CA SER A 10 12.12 11.63 9.27
C SER A 10 12.38 11.64 7.78
N ALA A 11 12.85 10.54 7.23
CA ALA A 11 13.11 10.50 5.81
C ALA A 11 11.84 10.11 5.07
N PRO A 12 11.45 10.84 4.03
CA PRO A 12 10.25 10.47 3.29
C PRO A 12 10.46 9.15 2.58
N VAL A 13 9.42 8.36 2.52
CA VAL A 13 9.41 7.13 1.74
C VAL A 13 9.05 7.51 0.31
N ALA A 14 9.88 7.08 -0.64
CA ALA A 14 9.62 7.34 -2.04
C ALA A 14 8.74 6.22 -2.60
N ILE A 15 7.46 6.34 -2.41
CA ILE A 15 6.49 5.36 -2.87
C ILE A 15 6.06 5.72 -4.28
N ASP A 16 6.18 4.79 -5.19
CA ASP A 16 5.71 4.91 -6.55
C ASP A 16 4.30 4.34 -6.60
N TRP A 17 3.31 5.22 -6.55
CA TRP A 17 1.92 4.82 -6.53
C TRP A 17 1.40 4.54 -7.93
N ASP A 18 0.69 3.42 -8.06
CA ASP A 18 -0.06 3.13 -9.26
C ASP A 18 -1.32 3.99 -9.30
N GLU A 19 -1.98 3.99 -10.44
CA GLU A 19 -3.25 4.66 -10.59
C GLU A 19 -4.28 4.07 -9.62
N ALA A 20 -5.04 4.95 -8.99
CA ALA A 20 -6.00 4.54 -7.97
C ALA A 20 -7.20 3.82 -8.59
N PHE A 21 -7.79 2.91 -7.81
CA PHE A 21 -8.98 2.15 -8.22
C PHE A 21 -10.21 2.96 -7.87
N CYS A 22 -10.59 3.87 -8.75
CA CYS A 22 -11.65 4.83 -8.47
C CYS A 22 -12.97 4.42 -9.10
N SER A 23 -14.03 4.66 -8.36
CA SER A 23 -15.36 4.75 -8.95
C SER A 23 -15.82 6.21 -8.80
N GLU A 24 -16.94 6.53 -9.41
CA GLU A 24 -17.41 7.91 -9.50
C GLU A 24 -17.54 8.57 -8.13
N GLY A 25 -16.92 9.73 -8.01
CA GLY A 25 -17.13 10.59 -6.85
C GLY A 25 -16.55 10.08 -5.55
N ALA A 26 -15.79 9.00 -5.57
CA ALA A 26 -15.29 8.36 -4.36
C ALA A 26 -13.80 8.56 -4.20
N ASN A 27 -13.35 8.48 -2.96
CA ASN A 27 -11.93 8.27 -2.70
C ASN A 27 -11.59 6.82 -3.03
N CYS A 28 -10.33 6.55 -3.31
CA CYS A 28 -9.93 5.33 -3.98
C CYS A 28 -8.74 4.69 -3.30
N PHE A 29 -8.79 3.37 -3.19
CA PHE A 29 -7.60 2.62 -2.79
C PHE A 29 -6.59 2.62 -3.93
N ARG A 30 -5.32 2.48 -3.57
CA ARG A 30 -4.24 2.38 -4.55
C ARG A 30 -3.12 1.52 -4.01
N PHE A 31 -2.36 0.93 -4.91
CA PHE A 31 -1.16 0.16 -4.56
C PHE A 31 0.08 0.95 -4.94
N GLY A 32 1.16 0.70 -4.23
CA GLY A 32 2.44 1.32 -4.52
C GLY A 32 3.60 0.41 -4.20
N LEU A 33 4.75 0.74 -4.77
CA LEU A 33 6.01 0.04 -4.55
C LEU A 33 7.10 1.06 -4.28
N ASP A 34 8.17 0.67 -3.62
CA ASP A 34 9.25 1.61 -3.33
C ASP A 34 10.60 1.21 -3.91
N GLY A 35 10.67 0.14 -4.64
CA GLY A 35 11.93 -0.29 -5.24
C GLY A 35 12.85 -1.08 -4.32
N SER A 36 12.48 -1.27 -3.07
CA SER A 36 13.27 -2.07 -2.13
C SER A 36 12.60 -3.40 -1.78
N GLY A 37 11.58 -3.78 -2.52
CA GLY A 37 10.84 -5.02 -2.25
C GLY A 37 9.68 -4.82 -1.30
N ARG A 38 9.31 -3.60 -1.02
CA ARG A 38 8.16 -3.28 -0.17
C ARG A 38 6.98 -2.83 -1.02
N ALA A 39 5.80 -3.20 -0.58
CA ALA A 39 4.56 -2.82 -1.22
C ALA A 39 3.71 -2.02 -0.23
N TYR A 40 2.82 -1.21 -0.76
CA TYR A 40 2.02 -0.29 0.02
C TYR A 40 0.58 -0.32 -0.47
N ILE A 41 -0.35 -0.17 0.45
CA ILE A 41 -1.76 0.00 0.13
C ILE A 41 -2.22 1.26 0.81
N GLY A 42 -2.73 2.20 0.04
CA GLY A 42 -3.19 3.47 0.56
C GLY A 42 -4.51 3.88 -0.03
N SER A 43 -4.89 5.10 0.24
CA SER A 43 -6.15 5.66 -0.25
C SER A 43 -5.96 7.14 -0.54
N THR A 44 -6.66 7.63 -1.53
CA THR A 44 -6.65 9.05 -1.83
C THR A 44 -7.36 9.87 -0.75
N LEU A 45 -8.16 9.22 0.09
CA LEU A 45 -8.82 9.90 1.22
C LEU A 45 -7.80 10.43 2.23
N SER A 46 -6.75 9.66 2.47
CA SER A 46 -5.70 10.03 3.41
C SER A 46 -4.35 9.72 2.75
N PRO A 47 -3.87 10.62 1.89
CA PRO A 47 -2.70 10.31 1.05
C PRO A 47 -1.43 9.98 1.83
N ASP A 48 -1.34 10.44 3.07
CA ASP A 48 -0.16 10.19 3.90
C ASP A 48 -0.28 8.93 4.74
N ALA A 49 -1.42 8.26 4.71
CA ALA A 49 -1.65 7.05 5.48
C ALA A 49 -1.63 5.84 4.56
N TYR A 50 -1.00 4.78 5.00
CA TYR A 50 -0.91 3.55 4.22
C TYR A 50 -0.50 2.40 5.11
N VAL A 51 -0.69 1.18 4.62
CA VAL A 51 -0.12 -0.01 5.23
C VAL A 51 0.99 -0.51 4.31
N SER A 52 1.95 -1.20 4.87
CA SER A 52 3.11 -1.67 4.12
C SER A 52 3.45 -3.10 4.51
N ASP A 53 3.85 -3.87 3.53
CA ASP A 53 4.33 -5.23 3.71
C ASP A 53 5.23 -5.57 2.53
N SER A 54 5.65 -6.82 2.44
CA SER A 54 6.49 -7.26 1.33
C SER A 54 5.70 -7.33 0.02
N VAL A 55 6.41 -7.32 -1.09
CA VAL A 55 5.80 -7.53 -2.40
C VAL A 55 5.16 -8.93 -2.45
N GLU A 56 5.78 -9.92 -1.82
CA GLU A 56 5.20 -11.27 -1.75
C GLU A 56 3.84 -11.27 -1.04
N ALA A 57 3.72 -10.48 0.02
CA ALA A 57 2.44 -10.36 0.72
C ALA A 57 1.38 -9.72 -0.16
N LEU A 58 1.75 -8.70 -0.94
CA LEU A 58 0.84 -8.08 -1.89
C LEU A 58 0.40 -9.08 -2.97
N ARG A 59 1.33 -9.87 -3.48
CA ARG A 59 1.00 -10.89 -4.47
C ARG A 59 0.04 -11.92 -3.91
N ALA A 60 0.25 -12.35 -2.67
CA ALA A 60 -0.65 -13.29 -2.01
C ALA A 60 -2.05 -12.69 -1.87
N LEU A 61 -2.15 -11.42 -1.52
CA LEU A 61 -3.43 -10.72 -1.43
C LEU A 61 -4.13 -10.71 -2.78
N ILE A 62 -3.41 -10.34 -3.83
CA ILE A 62 -3.99 -10.26 -5.17
C ILE A 62 -4.47 -11.64 -5.63
N SER A 63 -3.67 -12.68 -5.40
CA SER A 63 -4.06 -14.05 -5.75
C SER A 63 -5.32 -14.47 -5.01
N ALA A 64 -5.40 -14.15 -3.73
CA ALA A 64 -6.57 -14.50 -2.93
C ALA A 64 -7.82 -13.79 -3.44
N VAL A 65 -7.70 -12.51 -3.78
CA VAL A 65 -8.82 -11.74 -4.32
C VAL A 65 -9.29 -12.34 -5.65
N LYS A 66 -8.35 -12.68 -6.52
CA LYS A 66 -8.68 -13.31 -7.81
C LYS A 66 -9.37 -14.65 -7.62
N ALA A 67 -9.05 -15.37 -6.56
CA ALA A 67 -9.66 -16.66 -6.26
C ALA A 67 -11.01 -16.54 -5.53
N GLY A 68 -11.46 -15.32 -5.25
CA GLY A 68 -12.78 -15.10 -4.66
C GLY A 68 -12.79 -14.87 -3.16
N ALA A 69 -11.63 -14.75 -2.52
CA ALA A 69 -11.58 -14.62 -1.07
C ALA A 69 -12.29 -13.37 -0.53
N ALA A 70 -12.43 -12.34 -1.37
CA ALA A 70 -13.08 -11.09 -0.98
C ALA A 70 -14.48 -10.93 -1.58
N ASP A 71 -15.02 -11.94 -2.24
CA ASP A 71 -16.31 -11.83 -2.92
C ASP A 71 -17.46 -11.51 -1.97
N HIS A 72 -17.33 -11.90 -0.70
CA HIS A 72 -18.34 -11.60 0.32
C HIS A 72 -18.47 -10.10 0.58
N LEU A 73 -17.54 -9.30 0.10
CA LEU A 73 -17.57 -7.84 0.27
C LEU A 73 -18.24 -7.13 -0.89
N LEU A 74 -18.59 -7.85 -1.92
CA LEU A 74 -19.23 -7.26 -3.09
C LEU A 74 -20.76 -7.11 -2.95
#